data_f996e28dbf806b4b58c2bb998ad04a3c
#
_entry.id   f996e28dbf806b4b58c2bb998ad04a3c
#
_cell.length_a   1.000
_cell.length_b   1.000
_cell.length_c   1.000
_cell.angle_alpha   90.00
_cell.angle_beta   90.00
_cell.angle_gamma   90.00
#
_symmetry.space_group_name_H-M   'P 1'
#
loop_
_entity.id
_entity.type
_entity.pdbx_description
1 polymer ?
#
loop_
_entity_poly.entity_id
_entity_poly.type
_entity_poly.pdbx_seq_one_letter_code
_entity_poly.pdbx_strand_id
1 'polypeptide(L)'
;MEPLREIRNRLLNGWQLSKLHTFEVAARHQSFALAAEELSLSPSAVSHRINQLEEELGIQLFVRSHRKVELTHEGKRVYWALKSSLDTLNQEILDIKNQELSGTLTLYSRPSIAQCWLVPALGDFTRRYPSISLTVLTGNDNVNLQRAGIDLAIYFDDVPSAQLAHHFLMDEEILPVCSPEYAQRHDLTNTVINLRHCTLLHDRQAWSNDSGTDEWHSWAQHYAANLPTSSGIGFDRSDLAVIAAMNHVGVAMGRKRLVQKRLASGELVAPFGDMTVKCHQHYYITTLPGRQWPKIEAFITWLREQVKTTS
;
A
#
# COMPACT_ATOMS: atom_id res chain seq x y z
N MET A 1 -32.02 -22.61 4.31
CA MET A 1 -31.81 -22.62 5.77
C MET A 1 -30.50 -23.38 6.08
N GLU A 2 -29.38 -22.70 5.88
CA GLU A 2 -28.04 -23.25 6.20
C GLU A 2 -27.03 -22.12 6.50
N PRO A 3 -27.13 -21.43 7.66
CA PRO A 3 -26.07 -20.53 8.10
C PRO A 3 -25.42 -20.92 9.44
N LEU A 4 -25.56 -22.16 9.92
CA LEU A 4 -25.07 -22.53 11.26
C LEU A 4 -23.88 -23.50 11.28
N ARG A 5 -23.33 -23.91 10.13
CA ARG A 5 -22.18 -24.82 10.06
C ARG A 5 -20.80 -24.14 10.06
N GLU A 6 -20.67 -22.84 9.75
CA GLU A 6 -19.38 -22.13 9.74
C GLU A 6 -18.86 -21.74 11.12
N ILE A 7 -19.66 -21.79 12.17
CA ILE A 7 -19.27 -21.37 13.53
C ILE A 7 -18.41 -22.42 14.25
N ARG A 8 -18.33 -23.65 13.77
CA ARG A 8 -17.61 -24.75 14.45
C ARG A 8 -16.08 -24.76 14.27
N ASN A 9 -15.50 -23.89 13.47
CA ASN A 9 -14.05 -23.84 13.23
C ASN A 9 -13.35 -22.63 13.89
N ARG A 10 -13.96 -21.99 14.88
CA ARG A 10 -13.27 -20.98 15.68
C ARG A 10 -12.38 -21.71 16.71
N LEU A 11 -11.07 -21.63 16.47
CA LEU A 11 -10.04 -22.08 17.41
C LEU A 11 -10.08 -21.32 18.75
N LEU A 12 -10.80 -20.19 18.83
CA LEU A 12 -10.87 -19.33 20.00
C LEU A 12 -12.32 -19.23 20.54
N ASN A 13 -12.47 -19.51 21.83
CA ASN A 13 -13.69 -19.29 22.60
C ASN A 13 -13.51 -18.21 23.68
N GLY A 14 -14.59 -17.84 24.39
CA GLY A 14 -14.53 -16.76 25.40
C GLY A 14 -13.54 -17.00 26.55
N TRP A 15 -13.34 -18.26 26.95
CA TRP A 15 -12.36 -18.63 27.98
C TRP A 15 -10.93 -18.44 27.50
N GLN A 16 -10.67 -18.75 26.24
CA GLN A 16 -9.37 -18.55 25.61
C GLN A 16 -9.04 -17.08 25.43
N LEU A 17 -10.02 -16.21 25.15
CA LEU A 17 -9.81 -14.76 25.08
C LEU A 17 -9.29 -14.19 26.40
N SER A 18 -9.84 -14.64 27.55
CA SER A 18 -9.34 -14.21 28.87
C SER A 18 -7.91 -14.69 29.12
N LYS A 19 -7.57 -15.91 28.69
CA LYS A 19 -6.21 -16.44 28.82
C LYS A 19 -5.23 -15.76 27.88
N LEU A 20 -5.66 -15.42 26.66
CA LEU A 20 -4.88 -14.64 25.72
C LEU A 20 -4.57 -13.24 26.23
N HIS A 21 -5.51 -12.57 26.92
CA HIS A 21 -5.23 -11.32 27.60
C HIS A 21 -4.16 -11.51 28.70
N THR A 22 -4.26 -12.57 29.52
CA THR A 22 -3.23 -12.90 30.51
C THR A 22 -1.87 -13.15 29.85
N PHE A 23 -1.85 -13.81 28.70
CA PHE A 23 -0.65 -14.04 27.89
C PHE A 23 -0.04 -12.75 27.36
N GLU A 24 -0.86 -11.83 26.82
CA GLU A 24 -0.40 -10.52 26.33
C GLU A 24 0.33 -9.75 27.43
N VAL A 25 -0.30 -9.63 28.61
CA VAL A 25 0.27 -8.89 29.75
C VAL A 25 1.58 -9.55 30.22
N ALA A 26 1.61 -10.89 30.32
CA ALA A 26 2.82 -11.63 30.72
C ALA A 26 3.96 -11.49 29.69
N ALA A 27 3.64 -11.48 28.42
CA ALA A 27 4.60 -11.31 27.33
C ALA A 27 5.19 -9.88 27.29
N ARG A 28 4.36 -8.88 27.52
CA ARG A 28 4.76 -7.47 27.55
C ARG A 28 5.69 -7.17 28.72
N HIS A 29 5.39 -7.66 29.91
CA HIS A 29 6.23 -7.51 31.10
C HIS A 29 7.44 -8.44 31.14
N GLN A 30 7.46 -9.52 30.36
CA GLN A 30 8.45 -10.61 30.44
C GLN A 30 8.61 -11.14 31.89
N SER A 31 7.53 -11.06 32.68
CA SER A 31 7.48 -11.39 34.09
C SER A 31 6.06 -11.79 34.51
N PHE A 32 5.93 -13.00 35.05
CA PHE A 32 4.64 -13.44 35.61
C PHE A 32 4.26 -12.71 36.90
N ALA A 33 5.24 -12.21 37.65
CA ALA A 33 4.98 -11.43 38.86
C ALA A 33 4.39 -10.05 38.52
N LEU A 34 5.00 -9.31 37.61
CA LEU A 34 4.49 -8.02 37.14
C LEU A 34 3.14 -8.14 36.44
N ALA A 35 2.96 -9.21 35.65
CA ALA A 35 1.67 -9.48 35.03
C ALA A 35 0.58 -9.77 36.09
N ALA A 36 0.92 -10.47 37.17
CA ALA A 36 0.00 -10.73 38.25
C ALA A 36 -0.42 -9.45 38.99
N GLU A 37 0.50 -8.53 39.21
CA GLU A 37 0.20 -7.20 39.79
C GLU A 37 -0.79 -6.42 38.89
N GLU A 38 -0.52 -6.31 37.60
CA GLU A 38 -1.40 -5.60 36.67
C GLU A 38 -2.80 -6.21 36.57
N LEU A 39 -2.87 -7.55 36.56
CA LEU A 39 -4.13 -8.29 36.44
C LEU A 39 -4.87 -8.50 37.76
N SER A 40 -4.31 -8.03 38.88
CA SER A 40 -4.83 -8.30 40.22
C SER A 40 -5.01 -9.80 40.49
N LEU A 41 -4.02 -10.59 40.11
CA LEU A 41 -3.97 -12.05 40.27
C LEU A 41 -2.75 -12.46 41.13
N SER A 42 -2.69 -13.74 41.52
CA SER A 42 -1.45 -14.28 42.03
C SER A 42 -0.53 -14.76 40.89
N PRO A 43 0.82 -14.75 41.09
CA PRO A 43 1.75 -15.28 40.07
C PRO A 43 1.48 -16.73 39.68
N SER A 44 1.00 -17.55 40.66
CA SER A 44 0.58 -18.94 40.39
C SER A 44 -0.65 -19.02 39.50
N ALA A 45 -1.62 -18.10 39.67
CA ALA A 45 -2.81 -18.04 38.80
C ALA A 45 -2.45 -17.64 37.38
N VAL A 46 -1.53 -16.67 37.19
CA VAL A 46 -1.01 -16.30 35.87
C VAL A 46 -0.34 -17.50 35.22
N SER A 47 0.61 -18.15 35.93
CA SER A 47 1.29 -19.34 35.40
C SER A 47 0.32 -20.47 35.03
N HIS A 48 -0.70 -20.70 35.84
CA HIS A 48 -1.73 -21.70 35.57
C HIS A 48 -2.55 -21.40 34.32
N ARG A 49 -2.98 -20.13 34.15
CA ARG A 49 -3.71 -19.68 32.94
C ARG A 49 -2.88 -19.81 31.65
N ILE A 50 -1.59 -19.48 31.73
CA ILE A 50 -0.67 -19.65 30.60
C ILE A 50 -0.51 -21.13 30.25
N ASN A 51 -0.29 -22.01 31.23
CA ASN A 51 -0.18 -23.47 31.00
C ASN A 51 -1.43 -24.02 30.31
N GLN A 52 -2.61 -23.65 30.83
CA GLN A 52 -3.87 -24.08 30.22
C GLN A 52 -4.01 -23.57 28.77
N LEU A 53 -3.58 -22.32 28.50
CA LEU A 53 -3.61 -21.78 27.13
C LEU A 53 -2.67 -22.55 26.20
N GLU A 54 -1.45 -22.85 26.64
CA GLU A 54 -0.48 -23.64 25.88
C GLU A 54 -0.99 -25.08 25.61
N GLU A 55 -1.59 -25.70 26.59
CA GLU A 55 -2.22 -27.03 26.44
C GLU A 55 -3.40 -26.99 25.45
N GLU A 56 -4.29 -26.02 25.54
CA GLU A 56 -5.45 -25.88 24.67
C GLU A 56 -5.07 -25.57 23.22
N LEU A 57 -4.03 -24.79 23.03
CA LEU A 57 -3.54 -24.41 21.70
C LEU A 57 -2.59 -25.48 21.12
N GLY A 58 -2.06 -26.38 21.96
CA GLY A 58 -1.06 -27.39 21.57
C GLY A 58 0.29 -26.79 21.18
N ILE A 59 0.60 -25.57 21.67
CA ILE A 59 1.85 -24.86 21.38
C ILE A 59 2.44 -24.26 22.65
N GLN A 60 3.78 -24.27 22.76
CA GLN A 60 4.49 -23.57 23.82
C GLN A 60 4.67 -22.09 23.45
N LEU A 61 4.22 -21.19 24.33
CA LEU A 61 4.30 -19.74 24.11
C LEU A 61 5.51 -19.13 24.83
N PHE A 62 5.94 -19.73 25.95
CA PHE A 62 7.10 -19.28 26.72
C PHE A 62 8.17 -20.36 26.87
N VAL A 63 9.43 -19.90 26.80
CA VAL A 63 10.58 -20.67 27.28
C VAL A 63 10.76 -20.34 28.76
N ARG A 64 10.72 -21.38 29.62
CA ARG A 64 10.89 -21.22 31.06
C ARG A 64 12.33 -21.53 31.46
N SER A 65 13.05 -20.53 31.90
CA SER A 65 14.33 -20.70 32.56
C SER A 65 14.24 -20.18 34.01
N HIS A 66 15.14 -20.61 34.88
CA HIS A 66 15.10 -20.29 36.31
C HIS A 66 15.11 -18.80 36.66
N ARG A 67 15.38 -17.89 35.68
CA ARG A 67 15.51 -16.44 35.93
C ARG A 67 14.84 -15.53 34.88
N LYS A 68 14.27 -16.11 33.81
CA LYS A 68 13.66 -15.32 32.71
C LYS A 68 12.45 -16.00 32.10
N VAL A 69 11.46 -15.18 31.78
CA VAL A 69 10.28 -15.54 31.02
C VAL A 69 10.48 -14.97 29.61
N GLU A 70 10.80 -15.81 28.63
CA GLU A 70 11.02 -15.40 27.25
C GLU A 70 10.02 -16.07 26.31
N LEU A 71 9.59 -15.36 25.27
CA LEU A 71 8.68 -15.92 24.26
C LEU A 71 9.43 -16.90 23.35
N THR A 72 8.77 -18.03 23.05
CA THR A 72 9.17 -18.92 21.96
C THR A 72 9.01 -18.22 20.60
N HIS A 73 9.42 -18.85 19.52
CA HIS A 73 9.16 -18.34 18.16
C HIS A 73 7.65 -18.24 17.90
N GLU A 74 6.90 -19.27 18.24
CA GLU A 74 5.45 -19.34 18.15
C GLU A 74 4.78 -18.30 19.06
N GLY A 75 5.28 -18.16 20.29
CA GLY A 75 4.82 -17.16 21.25
C GLY A 75 4.96 -15.74 20.71
N LYS A 76 6.09 -15.40 20.08
CA LYS A 76 6.28 -14.11 19.44
C LYS A 76 5.25 -13.85 18.32
N ARG A 77 4.98 -14.85 17.47
CA ARG A 77 3.99 -14.73 16.40
C ARG A 77 2.59 -14.50 16.95
N VAL A 78 2.19 -15.25 17.98
CA VAL A 78 0.88 -15.10 18.64
C VAL A 78 0.79 -13.75 19.35
N TYR A 79 1.84 -13.31 20.04
CA TYR A 79 1.90 -12.02 20.74
C TYR A 79 1.69 -10.85 19.79
N TRP A 80 2.42 -10.79 18.67
CA TRP A 80 2.28 -9.69 17.72
C TRP A 80 0.92 -9.68 17.04
N ALA A 81 0.35 -10.84 16.70
CA ALA A 81 -0.99 -10.95 16.13
C ALA A 81 -2.05 -10.47 17.13
N LEU A 82 -1.95 -10.91 18.39
CA LEU A 82 -2.88 -10.50 19.46
C LEU A 82 -2.78 -9.03 19.77
N LYS A 83 -1.56 -8.51 19.94
CA LYS A 83 -1.31 -7.09 20.20
C LYS A 83 -1.91 -6.22 19.12
N SER A 84 -1.62 -6.49 17.84
CA SER A 84 -2.19 -5.76 16.71
C SER A 84 -3.73 -5.80 16.70
N SER A 85 -4.33 -6.93 17.05
CA SER A 85 -5.79 -7.06 17.11
C SER A 85 -6.41 -6.26 18.25
N LEU A 86 -5.77 -6.26 19.43
CA LEU A 86 -6.22 -5.48 20.59
C LEU A 86 -6.02 -3.98 20.37
N ASP A 87 -4.90 -3.56 19.80
CA ASP A 87 -4.66 -2.16 19.45
C ASP A 87 -5.72 -1.65 18.44
N THR A 88 -6.04 -2.44 17.43
CA THR A 88 -7.11 -2.14 16.48
C THR A 88 -8.46 -1.99 17.17
N LEU A 89 -8.82 -2.93 18.06
CA LEU A 89 -10.10 -2.89 18.78
C LEU A 89 -10.19 -1.68 19.71
N ASN A 90 -9.12 -1.39 20.44
CA ASN A 90 -9.05 -0.22 21.33
C ASN A 90 -9.19 1.08 20.52
N GLN A 91 -8.53 1.18 19.37
CA GLN A 91 -8.65 2.35 18.51
C GLN A 91 -10.08 2.54 18.02
N GLU A 92 -10.76 1.46 17.59
CA GLU A 92 -12.16 1.51 17.18
C GLU A 92 -13.09 2.00 18.29
N ILE A 93 -12.89 1.49 19.53
CA ILE A 93 -13.68 1.93 20.69
C ILE A 93 -13.45 3.42 20.97
N LEU A 94 -12.20 3.90 20.84
CA LEU A 94 -11.87 5.31 21.02
C LEU A 94 -12.48 6.19 19.92
N ASP A 95 -12.38 5.77 18.66
CA ASP A 95 -12.94 6.49 17.51
C ASP A 95 -14.46 6.61 17.62
N ILE A 96 -15.15 5.54 18.06
CA ILE A 96 -16.60 5.57 18.32
C ILE A 96 -16.96 6.52 19.48
N LYS A 97 -16.14 6.55 20.56
CA LYS A 97 -16.39 7.40 21.72
C LYS A 97 -16.18 8.88 21.45
N ASN A 98 -15.19 9.22 20.65
CA ASN A 98 -14.77 10.60 20.45
C ASN A 98 -15.59 11.36 19.42
N GLN A 99 -16.40 10.69 18.57
CA GLN A 99 -17.14 11.28 17.44
C GLN A 99 -16.31 12.22 16.54
N GLU A 100 -15.02 12.33 16.76
CA GLU A 100 -14.09 13.14 15.99
C GLU A 100 -13.35 12.29 14.97
N LEU A 101 -13.06 12.90 13.82
CA LEU A 101 -12.20 12.32 12.79
C LEU A 101 -10.75 12.31 13.28
N SER A 102 -10.38 11.30 14.04
CA SER A 102 -9.07 11.18 14.69
C SER A 102 -8.48 9.77 14.55
N GLY A 103 -7.25 9.61 15.03
CA GLY A 103 -6.55 8.33 15.07
C GLY A 103 -5.59 8.11 13.92
N THR A 104 -5.05 6.89 13.80
CA THR A 104 -4.09 6.54 12.76
C THR A 104 -4.80 6.03 11.51
N LEU A 105 -4.39 6.49 10.34
CA LEU A 105 -4.80 5.99 9.03
C LEU A 105 -3.57 5.46 8.30
N THR A 106 -3.53 4.15 8.07
CA THR A 106 -2.43 3.49 7.37
C THR A 106 -2.79 3.23 5.91
N LEU A 107 -2.03 3.84 5.01
CA LEU A 107 -2.18 3.74 3.57
C LEU A 107 -1.13 2.82 2.99
N TYR A 108 -1.48 2.06 1.97
CA TYR A 108 -0.53 1.39 1.10
C TYR A 108 -0.70 1.87 -0.34
N SER A 109 0.38 2.07 -1.05
CA SER A 109 0.33 2.55 -2.43
C SER A 109 1.46 2.00 -3.28
N ARG A 110 1.26 1.93 -4.59
CA ARG A 110 2.36 1.76 -5.52
C ARG A 110 3.33 2.94 -5.39
N PRO A 111 4.67 2.71 -5.44
CA PRO A 111 5.65 3.76 -5.17
C PRO A 111 5.51 4.97 -6.08
N SER A 112 5.28 4.76 -7.38
CA SER A 112 5.24 5.85 -8.36
C SER A 112 4.08 6.81 -8.11
N ILE A 113 2.85 6.32 -7.85
CA ILE A 113 1.72 7.21 -7.52
C ILE A 113 1.88 7.85 -6.15
N ALA A 114 2.45 7.14 -5.16
CA ALA A 114 2.76 7.72 -3.87
C ALA A 114 3.68 8.93 -4.02
N GLN A 115 4.81 8.76 -4.72
CA GLN A 115 5.83 9.79 -4.87
C GLN A 115 5.37 10.97 -5.73
N CYS A 116 4.73 10.69 -6.87
CA CYS A 116 4.48 11.73 -7.87
C CYS A 116 3.16 12.48 -7.65
N TRP A 117 2.16 11.83 -7.06
CA TRP A 117 0.81 12.38 -6.95
C TRP A 117 0.31 12.52 -5.51
N LEU A 118 0.36 11.43 -4.71
CA LEU A 118 -0.25 11.39 -3.38
C LEU A 118 0.52 12.27 -2.37
N VAL A 119 1.81 11.99 -2.14
CA VAL A 119 2.63 12.67 -1.11
C VAL A 119 2.67 14.19 -1.33
N PRO A 120 2.84 14.72 -2.56
CA PRO A 120 2.80 16.15 -2.79
C PRO A 120 1.46 16.84 -2.45
N ALA A 121 0.38 16.08 -2.31
CA ALA A 121 -0.95 16.60 -1.96
C ALA A 121 -1.27 16.47 -0.46
N LEU A 122 -0.58 15.60 0.30
CA LEU A 122 -0.91 15.29 1.70
C LEU A 122 -0.94 16.49 2.64
N GLY A 123 -0.19 17.56 2.34
CA GLY A 123 -0.20 18.78 3.14
C GLY A 123 -1.58 19.45 3.22
N ASP A 124 -2.43 19.27 2.21
CA ASP A 124 -3.82 19.73 2.26
C ASP A 124 -4.68 18.87 3.18
N PHE A 125 -4.53 17.55 3.10
CA PHE A 125 -5.27 16.63 3.97
C PHE A 125 -4.94 16.84 5.44
N THR A 126 -3.65 16.96 5.80
CA THR A 126 -3.24 17.13 7.20
C THR A 126 -3.69 18.47 7.78
N ARG A 127 -3.84 19.53 6.96
CA ARG A 127 -4.45 20.79 7.42
C ARG A 127 -5.95 20.67 7.67
N ARG A 128 -6.67 19.89 6.86
CA ARG A 128 -8.14 19.68 7.01
C ARG A 128 -8.47 18.76 8.17
N TYR A 129 -7.62 17.77 8.42
CA TYR A 129 -7.85 16.73 9.43
C TYR A 129 -6.62 16.56 10.34
N PRO A 130 -6.31 17.56 11.18
CA PRO A 130 -5.09 17.58 11.99
C PRO A 130 -5.04 16.48 13.05
N SER A 131 -6.18 15.94 13.44
CA SER A 131 -6.28 14.83 14.40
C SER A 131 -6.08 13.44 13.79
N ILE A 132 -5.93 13.33 12.44
CA ILE A 132 -5.63 12.08 11.76
C ILE A 132 -4.11 11.96 11.56
N SER A 133 -3.49 10.95 12.15
CA SER A 133 -2.09 10.60 11.91
C SER A 133 -1.98 9.67 10.70
N LEU A 134 -1.21 10.07 9.68
CA LEU A 134 -1.04 9.28 8.46
C LEU A 134 0.23 8.45 8.51
N THR A 135 0.13 7.18 8.10
CA THR A 135 1.26 6.32 7.76
C THR A 135 1.13 5.89 6.30
N VAL A 136 2.14 6.17 5.47
CA VAL A 136 2.16 5.78 4.05
C VAL A 136 3.21 4.70 3.85
N LEU A 137 2.76 3.52 3.47
CA LEU A 137 3.58 2.37 3.10
C LEU A 137 3.59 2.23 1.59
N THR A 138 4.71 1.82 1.01
CA THR A 138 4.80 1.64 -0.44
C THR A 138 5.42 0.29 -0.79
N GLY A 139 4.98 -0.27 -1.92
CA GLY A 139 5.53 -1.50 -2.48
C GLY A 139 4.87 -1.88 -3.80
N ASN A 140 5.47 -2.85 -4.50
CA ASN A 140 4.98 -3.31 -5.80
C ASN A 140 4.05 -4.53 -5.70
N ASP A 141 3.98 -5.19 -4.53
CA ASP A 141 3.16 -6.38 -4.34
C ASP A 141 1.73 -6.03 -3.93
N ASN A 142 0.81 -6.95 -4.19
CA ASN A 142 -0.51 -6.91 -3.61
C ASN A 142 -0.43 -7.46 -2.18
N VAL A 143 -0.77 -6.63 -1.20
CA VAL A 143 -0.65 -6.97 0.23
C VAL A 143 -1.98 -7.42 0.82
N ASN A 144 -1.92 -8.30 1.81
CA ASN A 144 -3.10 -8.62 2.61
C ASN A 144 -3.35 -7.47 3.60
N LEU A 145 -4.35 -6.62 3.31
CA LEU A 145 -4.66 -5.41 4.08
C LEU A 145 -4.89 -5.71 5.56
N GLN A 146 -5.63 -6.78 5.86
CA GLN A 146 -5.96 -7.15 7.24
C GLN A 146 -4.73 -7.57 8.04
N ARG A 147 -3.87 -8.43 7.45
CA ARG A 147 -2.65 -8.92 8.12
C ARG A 147 -1.60 -7.84 8.30
N ALA A 148 -1.54 -6.90 7.36
CA ALA A 148 -0.58 -5.80 7.38
C ALA A 148 -1.06 -4.57 8.17
N GLY A 149 -2.29 -4.58 8.71
CA GLY A 149 -2.86 -3.44 9.43
C GLY A 149 -3.08 -2.22 8.54
N ILE A 150 -3.38 -2.44 7.25
CA ILE A 150 -3.59 -1.38 6.27
C ILE A 150 -5.08 -1.07 6.19
N ASP A 151 -5.43 0.21 6.27
CA ASP A 151 -6.80 0.67 6.22
C ASP A 151 -7.31 0.79 4.80
N LEU A 152 -6.48 1.31 3.89
CA LEU A 152 -6.78 1.41 2.47
C LEU A 152 -5.51 1.30 1.63
N ALA A 153 -5.67 0.85 0.38
CA ALA A 153 -4.58 0.80 -0.59
C ALA A 153 -4.96 1.52 -1.89
N ILE A 154 -3.97 2.04 -2.60
CA ILE A 154 -4.13 2.58 -3.95
C ILE A 154 -3.35 1.67 -4.90
N TYR A 155 -4.08 0.95 -5.76
CA TYR A 155 -3.52 0.06 -6.77
C TYR A 155 -3.78 0.62 -8.17
N PHE A 156 -2.91 0.23 -9.10
CA PHE A 156 -3.09 0.40 -10.53
C PHE A 156 -3.29 -0.98 -11.13
N ASP A 157 -4.52 -1.28 -11.57
CA ASP A 157 -4.92 -2.63 -11.98
C ASP A 157 -6.04 -2.57 -13.03
N ASP A 158 -6.21 -3.66 -13.79
CA ASP A 158 -7.29 -3.83 -14.76
C ASP A 158 -8.49 -4.57 -14.17
N VAL A 159 -8.26 -5.53 -13.28
CA VAL A 159 -9.29 -6.33 -12.63
C VAL A 159 -9.13 -6.33 -11.12
N PRO A 160 -9.94 -5.54 -10.40
CA PRO A 160 -9.93 -5.55 -8.95
C PRO A 160 -10.32 -6.92 -8.36
N SER A 161 -9.68 -7.32 -7.27
CA SER A 161 -9.98 -8.57 -6.55
C SER A 161 -11.41 -8.57 -5.99
N ALA A 162 -12.20 -9.59 -6.30
CA ALA A 162 -13.61 -9.72 -5.81
C ALA A 162 -13.74 -9.83 -4.28
N GLN A 163 -12.64 -10.04 -3.56
CA GLN A 163 -12.65 -10.19 -2.09
C GLN A 163 -12.52 -8.87 -1.34
N LEU A 164 -12.28 -7.77 -2.03
CA LEU A 164 -12.06 -6.44 -1.46
C LEU A 164 -13.09 -5.45 -2.00
N ALA A 165 -13.33 -4.36 -1.29
CA ALA A 165 -14.13 -3.26 -1.79
C ALA A 165 -13.23 -2.32 -2.61
N HIS A 166 -13.66 -2.01 -3.84
CA HIS A 166 -12.91 -1.19 -4.77
C HIS A 166 -13.69 0.06 -5.15
N HIS A 167 -13.03 1.19 -5.10
CA HIS A 167 -13.56 2.45 -5.56
C HIS A 167 -12.67 2.97 -6.69
N PHE A 168 -13.26 3.19 -7.85
CA PHE A 168 -12.55 3.85 -8.95
C PHE A 168 -12.04 5.22 -8.50
N LEU A 169 -10.78 5.51 -8.79
CA LEU A 169 -10.16 6.78 -8.45
C LEU A 169 -9.96 7.63 -9.72
N MET A 170 -9.20 7.14 -10.68
CA MET A 170 -8.91 7.88 -11.92
C MET A 170 -8.38 6.98 -13.04
N ASP A 171 -8.59 7.44 -14.28
CA ASP A 171 -7.97 6.89 -15.49
C ASP A 171 -6.51 7.34 -15.63
N GLU A 172 -5.78 6.64 -16.50
CA GLU A 172 -4.41 6.99 -16.85
C GLU A 172 -4.18 6.92 -18.36
N GLU A 173 -3.29 7.78 -18.83
CA GLU A 173 -2.77 7.78 -20.19
C GLU A 173 -1.25 7.74 -20.16
N ILE A 174 -0.64 7.10 -21.14
CA ILE A 174 0.80 7.07 -21.31
C ILE A 174 1.22 7.94 -22.50
N LEU A 175 2.40 8.56 -22.36
CA LEU A 175 3.01 9.37 -23.40
C LEU A 175 4.54 9.36 -23.26
N PRO A 176 5.30 9.45 -24.36
CA PRO A 176 6.75 9.61 -24.29
C PRO A 176 7.14 10.93 -23.65
N VAL A 177 8.06 10.88 -22.69
CA VAL A 177 8.62 12.06 -22.01
C VAL A 177 10.12 11.98 -21.89
N CYS A 178 10.79 13.11 -21.98
CA CYS A 178 12.23 13.24 -21.75
C CYS A 178 12.57 14.65 -21.26
N SER A 179 13.83 14.88 -20.91
CA SER A 179 14.29 16.26 -20.64
C SER A 179 14.27 17.10 -21.92
N PRO A 180 14.09 18.45 -21.81
CA PRO A 180 14.18 19.36 -22.94
C PRO A 180 15.51 19.24 -23.71
N GLU A 181 16.61 19.07 -22.99
CA GLU A 181 17.95 18.91 -23.57
C GLU A 181 18.03 17.61 -24.40
N TYR A 182 17.50 16.49 -23.91
CA TYR A 182 17.49 15.24 -24.65
C TYR A 182 16.64 15.34 -25.92
N ALA A 183 15.45 15.98 -25.81
CA ALA A 183 14.59 16.22 -26.96
C ALA A 183 15.27 17.05 -28.05
N GLN A 184 15.98 18.10 -27.65
CA GLN A 184 16.72 18.96 -28.58
C GLN A 184 17.90 18.22 -29.22
N ARG A 185 18.69 17.50 -28.42
CA ARG A 185 19.87 16.72 -28.90
C ARG A 185 19.52 15.69 -29.96
N HIS A 186 18.34 15.07 -29.84
CA HIS A 186 17.87 14.02 -30.72
C HIS A 186 16.81 14.48 -31.74
N ASP A 187 16.55 15.81 -31.83
CA ASP A 187 15.57 16.41 -32.74
C ASP A 187 14.20 15.74 -32.70
N LEU A 188 13.70 15.45 -31.48
CA LEU A 188 12.48 14.68 -31.28
C LEU A 188 11.21 15.44 -31.61
N THR A 189 11.21 16.79 -31.52
CA THR A 189 10.03 17.63 -31.75
C THR A 189 9.57 17.64 -33.22
N ASN A 190 10.42 17.24 -34.18
CA ASN A 190 10.13 17.27 -35.59
C ASN A 190 9.60 15.95 -36.13
N THR A 191 10.00 14.82 -35.56
CA THR A 191 9.58 13.50 -36.07
C THR A 191 9.74 12.37 -35.07
N VAL A 192 8.70 11.52 -35.01
CA VAL A 192 8.69 10.29 -34.19
C VAL A 192 9.76 9.29 -34.65
N ILE A 193 10.20 9.33 -35.90
CA ILE A 193 11.20 8.40 -36.46
C ILE A 193 12.54 8.48 -35.73
N ASN A 194 12.88 9.64 -35.17
CA ASN A 194 14.11 9.87 -34.44
C ASN A 194 14.22 9.07 -33.13
N LEU A 195 13.08 8.56 -32.58
CA LEU A 195 13.08 7.62 -31.45
C LEU A 195 13.92 6.36 -31.69
N ARG A 196 14.15 5.96 -32.93
CA ARG A 196 15.00 4.80 -33.28
C ARG A 196 16.44 4.96 -32.83
N HIS A 197 16.90 6.19 -32.63
CA HIS A 197 18.25 6.55 -32.21
C HIS A 197 18.32 6.91 -30.72
N CYS A 198 17.20 6.77 -30.00
CA CYS A 198 17.11 7.10 -28.60
C CYS A 198 17.19 5.86 -27.72
N THR A 199 17.66 6.05 -26.48
CA THR A 199 17.54 5.05 -25.43
C THR A 199 16.10 5.06 -24.90
N LEU A 200 15.38 3.94 -25.04
CA LEU A 200 14.06 3.78 -24.41
C LEU A 200 14.23 3.34 -22.97
N LEU A 201 13.43 3.94 -22.10
CA LEU A 201 13.41 3.64 -20.66
C LEU A 201 12.09 2.94 -20.33
N HIS A 202 12.19 1.75 -19.74
CA HIS A 202 11.07 0.84 -19.52
C HIS A 202 10.74 0.70 -18.04
N ASP A 203 9.45 0.76 -17.69
CA ASP A 203 8.94 0.20 -16.44
C ASP A 203 8.63 -1.28 -16.67
N ARG A 204 9.46 -2.19 -16.11
CA ARG A 204 9.31 -3.63 -16.30
C ARG A 204 8.18 -4.24 -15.47
N GLN A 205 7.52 -3.45 -14.63
CA GLN A 205 6.38 -3.87 -13.79
C GLN A 205 5.15 -3.02 -14.05
N ALA A 206 5.08 -2.39 -15.22
CA ALA A 206 4.00 -1.48 -15.59
C ALA A 206 2.63 -2.17 -15.56
N TRP A 207 2.56 -3.38 -16.09
CA TRP A 207 1.34 -4.18 -16.23
C TRP A 207 1.57 -5.64 -15.78
N SER A 208 0.53 -6.29 -15.22
CA SER A 208 0.66 -7.56 -14.49
C SER A 208 1.16 -8.74 -15.30
N ASN A 209 1.05 -8.72 -16.64
CA ASN A 209 1.51 -9.78 -17.55
C ASN A 209 2.62 -9.30 -18.47
N ASP A 210 3.38 -8.33 -18.02
CA ASP A 210 4.27 -7.55 -18.86
C ASP A 210 5.56 -8.31 -19.21
N SER A 211 5.91 -8.27 -20.48
CA SER A 211 7.26 -8.55 -20.97
C SER A 211 8.29 -7.49 -20.56
N GLY A 212 7.86 -6.42 -19.87
CA GLY A 212 8.65 -5.26 -19.49
C GLY A 212 8.80 -4.23 -20.61
N THR A 213 8.01 -4.35 -21.69
CA THR A 213 8.06 -3.45 -22.85
C THR A 213 6.68 -3.03 -23.35
N ASP A 214 5.61 -3.49 -22.72
CA ASP A 214 4.24 -3.38 -23.24
C ASP A 214 3.74 -1.94 -23.37
N GLU A 215 4.11 -1.03 -22.48
CA GLU A 215 3.76 0.38 -22.62
C GLU A 215 4.32 0.97 -23.92
N TRP A 216 5.61 0.75 -24.20
CA TRP A 216 6.24 1.19 -25.44
C TRP A 216 5.65 0.49 -26.68
N HIS A 217 5.37 -0.80 -26.56
CA HIS A 217 4.77 -1.57 -27.65
C HIS A 217 3.36 -1.05 -27.95
N SER A 218 2.54 -0.85 -26.93
CA SER A 218 1.18 -0.32 -27.07
C SER A 218 1.19 1.06 -27.72
N TRP A 219 2.07 1.96 -27.28
CA TRP A 219 2.19 3.29 -27.86
C TRP A 219 2.69 3.23 -29.30
N ALA A 220 3.70 2.41 -29.57
CA ALA A 220 4.27 2.28 -30.91
C ALA A 220 3.27 1.72 -31.94
N GLN A 221 2.39 0.80 -31.54
CA GLN A 221 1.33 0.30 -32.42
C GLN A 221 0.43 1.42 -32.93
N HIS A 222 0.20 2.47 -32.16
CA HIS A 222 -0.64 3.60 -32.55
C HIS A 222 0.09 4.63 -33.40
N TYR A 223 1.37 4.91 -33.11
CA TYR A 223 2.06 6.08 -33.63
C TYR A 223 3.37 5.80 -34.36
N ALA A 224 3.98 4.64 -34.14
CA ALA A 224 5.32 4.32 -34.63
C ALA A 224 5.52 2.82 -34.84
N ALA A 225 4.66 2.17 -35.63
CA ALA A 225 4.57 0.70 -35.81
C ALA A 225 5.90 -0.03 -36.06
N ASN A 226 6.92 0.65 -36.58
CA ASN A 226 8.24 0.08 -36.87
C ASN A 226 9.33 0.48 -35.81
N LEU A 227 8.94 1.02 -34.66
CA LEU A 227 9.88 1.34 -33.59
C LEU A 227 10.34 0.04 -32.91
N PRO A 228 11.66 -0.23 -32.79
CA PRO A 228 12.13 -1.35 -32.00
C PRO A 228 11.96 -1.02 -30.50
N THR A 229 10.97 -1.65 -29.87
CA THR A 229 10.60 -1.37 -28.48
C THR A 229 11.24 -2.32 -27.46
N SER A 230 11.99 -3.33 -27.90
CA SER A 230 12.53 -4.37 -27.01
C SER A 230 13.86 -4.03 -26.35
N SER A 231 14.55 -2.98 -26.83
CA SER A 231 15.87 -2.57 -26.33
C SER A 231 15.78 -1.30 -25.50
N GLY A 232 16.70 -1.15 -24.54
CA GLY A 232 16.78 0.02 -23.67
C GLY A 232 17.18 -0.32 -22.25
N ILE A 233 16.89 0.58 -21.32
CA ILE A 233 17.15 0.41 -19.90
C ILE A 233 15.84 0.11 -19.18
N GLY A 234 15.80 -1.01 -18.43
CA GLY A 234 14.64 -1.41 -17.65
C GLY A 234 14.77 -1.05 -16.19
N PHE A 235 13.68 -0.57 -15.61
CA PHE A 235 13.49 -0.29 -14.20
C PHE A 235 12.33 -1.13 -13.67
N ASP A 236 12.24 -1.29 -12.38
CA ASP A 236 11.12 -1.96 -11.70
C ASP A 236 10.00 -0.99 -11.27
N ARG A 237 10.14 0.30 -11.63
CA ARG A 237 9.21 1.38 -11.25
C ARG A 237 9.24 2.48 -12.31
N SER A 238 8.06 3.01 -12.65
CA SER A 238 7.92 4.09 -13.64
C SER A 238 8.59 5.41 -13.19
N ASP A 239 8.58 5.72 -11.90
CA ASP A 239 9.22 6.95 -11.38
C ASP A 239 10.73 6.93 -11.56
N LEU A 240 11.39 5.76 -11.50
CA LEU A 240 12.82 5.65 -11.81
C LEU A 240 13.12 5.87 -13.29
N ALA A 241 12.29 5.33 -14.18
CA ALA A 241 12.41 5.62 -15.61
C ALA A 241 12.24 7.11 -15.91
N VAL A 242 11.28 7.76 -15.25
CA VAL A 242 11.05 9.21 -15.37
C VAL A 242 12.23 10.03 -14.81
N ILE A 243 12.82 9.64 -13.67
CA ILE A 243 14.02 10.27 -13.12
C ILE A 243 15.19 10.14 -14.10
N ALA A 244 15.38 8.98 -14.72
CA ALA A 244 16.41 8.78 -15.73
C ALA A 244 16.18 9.68 -16.95
N ALA A 245 14.92 9.84 -17.39
CA ALA A 245 14.55 10.75 -18.49
C ALA A 245 14.87 12.22 -18.17
N MET A 246 14.61 12.67 -16.93
CA MET A 246 14.98 14.01 -16.46
C MET A 246 16.50 14.25 -16.48
N ASN A 247 17.28 13.19 -16.25
CA ASN A 247 18.74 13.22 -16.25
C ASN A 247 19.34 12.87 -17.62
N HIS A 248 18.64 13.12 -18.69
CA HIS A 248 19.13 13.01 -20.08
C HIS A 248 19.56 11.60 -20.52
N VAL A 249 19.10 10.54 -19.82
CA VAL A 249 19.49 9.15 -20.12
C VAL A 249 18.72 8.60 -21.34
N GLY A 250 17.47 9.04 -21.51
CA GLY A 250 16.63 8.52 -22.59
C GLY A 250 15.22 9.11 -22.60
N VAL A 251 14.32 8.42 -23.28
CA VAL A 251 12.89 8.72 -23.34
C VAL A 251 12.14 7.67 -22.55
N ALA A 252 11.35 8.10 -21.54
CA ALA A 252 10.51 7.21 -20.74
C ALA A 252 9.07 7.24 -21.23
N MET A 253 8.33 6.15 -20.97
CA MET A 253 6.88 6.19 -21.05
C MET A 253 6.35 6.79 -19.75
N GLY A 254 5.93 8.05 -19.82
CA GLY A 254 5.36 8.77 -18.69
C GLY A 254 3.87 8.45 -18.53
N ARG A 255 3.42 8.24 -17.30
CA ARG A 255 1.99 8.24 -16.97
C ARG A 255 1.55 9.68 -16.77
N LYS A 256 0.65 10.14 -17.59
CA LYS A 256 0.27 11.55 -17.75
C LYS A 256 -0.04 12.24 -16.42
N ARG A 257 -0.84 11.57 -15.57
CA ARG A 257 -1.20 12.05 -14.23
C ARG A 257 0.03 12.22 -13.32
N LEU A 258 0.98 11.28 -13.41
CA LEU A 258 2.16 11.27 -12.54
C LEU A 258 3.25 12.25 -13.00
N VAL A 259 3.35 12.54 -14.30
CA VAL A 259 4.37 13.45 -14.85
C VAL A 259 3.88 14.89 -15.03
N GLN A 260 2.59 15.17 -14.83
CA GLN A 260 1.96 16.46 -15.10
C GLN A 260 2.69 17.64 -14.46
N LYS A 261 3.07 17.53 -13.18
CA LYS A 261 3.79 18.62 -12.48
C LYS A 261 5.16 18.87 -13.10
N ARG A 262 5.85 17.83 -13.55
CA ARG A 262 7.18 17.93 -14.18
C ARG A 262 7.11 18.47 -15.60
N LEU A 263 6.02 18.18 -16.33
CA LEU A 263 5.72 18.83 -17.61
C LEU A 263 5.43 20.32 -17.41
N ALA A 264 4.62 20.66 -16.41
CA ALA A 264 4.28 22.05 -16.11
C ALA A 264 5.50 22.88 -15.62
N SER A 265 6.44 22.26 -14.89
CA SER A 265 7.68 22.92 -14.44
C SER A 265 8.74 23.02 -15.55
N GLY A 266 8.58 22.31 -16.66
CA GLY A 266 9.58 22.25 -17.73
C GLY A 266 10.76 21.31 -17.44
N GLU A 267 10.74 20.52 -16.34
CA GLU A 267 11.73 19.48 -16.08
C GLU A 267 11.64 18.33 -17.10
N LEU A 268 10.43 18.12 -17.63
CA LEU A 268 10.15 17.20 -18.72
C LEU A 268 9.41 17.90 -19.85
N VAL A 269 9.55 17.36 -21.03
CA VAL A 269 8.73 17.68 -22.19
C VAL A 269 8.11 16.41 -22.78
N ALA A 270 6.93 16.55 -23.36
CA ALA A 270 6.33 15.55 -24.21
C ALA A 270 6.65 15.88 -25.67
N PRO A 271 7.70 15.33 -26.27
CA PRO A 271 8.23 15.81 -27.55
C PRO A 271 7.24 15.61 -28.71
N PHE A 272 6.24 14.74 -28.54
CA PHE A 272 5.23 14.42 -29.55
C PHE A 272 3.84 14.96 -29.18
N GLY A 273 3.76 15.90 -28.25
CA GLY A 273 2.51 16.56 -27.88
C GLY A 273 1.47 15.58 -27.34
N ASP A 274 0.27 15.59 -27.94
CA ASP A 274 -0.88 14.81 -27.48
C ASP A 274 -0.93 13.37 -28.02
N MET A 275 0.20 12.81 -28.46
CA MET A 275 0.27 11.41 -28.83
C MET A 275 0.21 10.50 -27.59
N THR A 276 -0.96 10.42 -26.97
CA THR A 276 -1.23 9.63 -25.76
C THR A 276 -1.95 8.33 -26.10
N VAL A 277 -1.74 7.31 -25.28
CA VAL A 277 -2.50 6.05 -25.33
C VAL A 277 -3.14 5.82 -23.98
N LYS A 278 -4.44 5.55 -23.96
CA LYS A 278 -5.15 5.20 -22.72
C LYS A 278 -4.69 3.85 -22.20
N CYS A 279 -4.40 3.79 -20.90
CA CYS A 279 -4.17 2.53 -20.22
C CYS A 279 -5.49 1.76 -20.10
N HIS A 280 -5.42 0.43 -20.12
CA HIS A 280 -6.56 -0.42 -19.78
C HIS A 280 -6.69 -0.60 -18.27
N GLN A 281 -5.61 -0.37 -17.51
CA GLN A 281 -5.65 -0.30 -16.06
C GLN A 281 -6.12 1.07 -15.59
N HIS A 282 -6.65 1.07 -14.34
CA HIS A 282 -7.11 2.27 -13.65
C HIS A 282 -6.55 2.31 -12.24
N TYR A 283 -6.52 3.50 -11.64
CA TYR A 283 -6.24 3.61 -10.21
C TYR A 283 -7.51 3.32 -9.43
N TYR A 284 -7.40 2.41 -8.45
CA TYR A 284 -8.47 2.05 -7.52
C TYR A 284 -8.04 2.29 -6.09
N ILE A 285 -8.98 2.81 -5.28
CA ILE A 285 -8.86 2.77 -3.84
C ILE A 285 -9.48 1.45 -3.38
N THR A 286 -8.73 0.68 -2.60
CA THR A 286 -9.12 -0.66 -2.17
C THR A 286 -9.16 -0.71 -0.66
N THR A 287 -10.27 -1.20 -0.09
CA THR A 287 -10.51 -1.34 1.33
C THR A 287 -11.03 -2.74 1.67
N LEU A 288 -10.99 -3.10 2.96
CA LEU A 288 -11.70 -4.30 3.41
C LEU A 288 -13.21 -4.08 3.35
N PRO A 289 -14.01 -5.09 2.94
CA PRO A 289 -15.46 -5.00 2.93
C PRO A 289 -16.01 -4.64 4.32
N GLY A 290 -16.97 -3.72 4.35
CA GLY A 290 -17.62 -3.28 5.60
C GLY A 290 -16.81 -2.31 6.46
N ARG A 291 -15.59 -1.94 6.10
CA ARG A 291 -14.81 -0.89 6.77
C ARG A 291 -15.22 0.49 6.27
N GLN A 292 -16.34 1.01 6.79
CA GLN A 292 -16.84 2.38 6.52
C GLN A 292 -16.48 3.30 7.68
N TRP A 293 -15.20 3.38 8.05
CA TRP A 293 -14.79 4.25 9.13
C TRP A 293 -14.74 5.71 8.68
N PRO A 294 -15.20 6.65 9.50
CA PRO A 294 -15.28 8.06 9.12
C PRO A 294 -13.97 8.63 8.57
N LYS A 295 -12.81 8.24 9.15
CA LYS A 295 -11.48 8.66 8.68
C LYS A 295 -11.13 8.13 7.29
N ILE A 296 -11.57 6.90 6.95
CA ILE A 296 -11.36 6.31 5.61
C ILE A 296 -12.22 7.04 4.60
N GLU A 297 -13.51 7.28 4.90
CA GLU A 297 -14.42 8.00 4.03
C GLU A 297 -13.98 9.45 3.79
N ALA A 298 -13.48 10.13 4.83
CA ALA A 298 -12.90 11.46 4.71
C ALA A 298 -11.70 11.46 3.76
N PHE A 299 -10.81 10.46 3.87
CA PHE A 299 -9.65 10.34 2.99
C PHE A 299 -10.04 9.99 1.56
N ILE A 300 -10.98 9.07 1.34
CA ILE A 300 -11.51 8.73 0.01
C ILE A 300 -12.14 9.95 -0.66
N THR A 301 -12.94 10.70 0.09
CA THR A 301 -13.57 11.94 -0.40
C THR A 301 -12.52 12.95 -0.80
N TRP A 302 -11.52 13.17 0.04
CA TRP A 302 -10.41 14.06 -0.24
C TRP A 302 -9.60 13.62 -1.48
N LEU A 303 -9.29 12.32 -1.63
CA LEU A 303 -8.60 11.81 -2.83
C LEU A 303 -9.38 12.11 -4.11
N ARG A 304 -10.70 11.95 -4.10
CA ARG A 304 -11.57 12.27 -5.24
C ARG A 304 -11.57 13.76 -5.58
N GLU A 305 -11.46 14.64 -4.57
CA GLU A 305 -11.31 16.08 -4.79
C GLU A 305 -9.95 16.40 -5.44
N GLN A 306 -8.86 15.75 -4.98
CA GLN A 306 -7.54 15.94 -5.58
C GLN A 306 -7.50 15.54 -7.06
N VAL A 307 -8.20 14.49 -7.47
CA VAL A 307 -8.30 14.10 -8.88
C VAL A 307 -8.93 15.22 -9.72
N LYS A 308 -10.00 15.86 -9.22
CA LYS A 308 -10.68 16.96 -9.93
C LYS A 308 -9.81 18.20 -10.08
N THR A 309 -8.93 18.45 -9.12
CA THR A 309 -8.03 19.62 -9.13
C THR A 309 -6.83 19.41 -10.05
N THR A 310 -6.52 18.15 -10.39
CA THR A 310 -5.38 17.75 -11.21
C THR A 310 -5.80 17.39 -12.66
N SER A 311 -7.07 17.56 -13.00
CA SER A 311 -7.64 17.27 -14.35
C SER A 311 -7.57 18.51 -15.27
#